data_73c4a0e56801605cfc0a35fe9fb8fbaf
#
_entry.id   73c4a0e56801605cfc0a35fe9fb8fbaf
#
_cell.length_a   1.000
_cell.length_b   1.000
_cell.length_c   1.000
_cell.angle_alpha   90.00
_cell.angle_beta   90.00
_cell.angle_gamma   90.00
#
_symmetry.space_group_name_H-M   'P 1'
#
loop_
_entity.id
_entity.type
_entity.pdbx_description
1 polymer ?
#
loop_
_entity_poly.entity_id
_entity_poly.type
_entity_poly.pdbx_seq_one_letter_code
_entity_poly.pdbx_strand_id
1 'polypeptide(L)'
;MANSTPKEITIFFDQVLEEFEAMTTMADEANVFPMDKQTAQNSSETVWRPEAQIGDIQNGLDVTGLQTEILELAVPSSLDTIDNDTFTLTSLELRDKRFMQRRAKAAATKLSAQLNQNMANLVAQTGTLVVNQAALPSGYSDIADIEARMDLLEIPIEDQRSVFLDSATYNRMSADLANKDLLGPSPEAALRRSRIGNFAGFETFRTNFQPVLPAAAAPATTVTGKQFHVPTANQTSAGQTFPLDNRGMTLTVSGTATIAAGDVFTIPGVYEVSHISKNDTLQLRTFRVVSIDSGTTMTIYPRIVPLDEIGAGLTRAQGTYANVTTAAPAAASLTWVNTAAGKVSSFWRDGTVEVVAGQIAWDADMFKGANFMRETTSSGIEIVMATEGTAMSGVVDVRLTDYYGLVNTDPQQNGIMGKFA
;
A
#
# COMPACT_ATOMS: atom_id res chain seq x y z
N MET A 1 28.26 -36.77 0.94
CA MET A 1 28.30 -35.34 0.61
C MET A 1 28.58 -34.61 1.91
N ALA A 2 29.67 -33.87 2.02
CA ALA A 2 29.96 -33.06 3.18
C ALA A 2 28.97 -31.87 3.17
N ASN A 3 28.31 -31.59 4.28
CA ASN A 3 27.51 -30.37 4.41
C ASN A 3 28.44 -29.18 4.19
N SER A 4 28.18 -28.38 3.18
CA SER A 4 28.99 -27.20 2.83
C SER A 4 28.82 -26.02 3.80
N THR A 5 27.73 -26.02 4.60
CA THR A 5 27.43 -25.00 5.58
C THR A 5 27.57 -25.52 7.01
N PRO A 6 28.20 -24.76 7.94
CA PRO A 6 28.27 -25.12 9.33
C PRO A 6 26.87 -25.24 9.95
N LYS A 7 26.63 -26.26 10.75
CA LYS A 7 25.33 -26.53 11.38
C LYS A 7 24.81 -25.35 12.22
N GLU A 8 25.71 -24.63 12.84
CA GLU A 8 25.41 -23.46 13.67
C GLU A 8 24.77 -22.31 12.87
N ILE A 9 25.29 -22.09 11.65
CA ILE A 9 24.78 -21.05 10.75
C ILE A 9 23.40 -21.44 10.20
N THR A 10 23.17 -22.72 9.89
CA THR A 10 21.85 -23.23 9.48
C THR A 10 20.81 -23.03 10.57
N ILE A 11 21.12 -23.40 11.83
CA ILE A 11 20.22 -23.21 12.95
C ILE A 11 19.94 -21.72 13.20
N PHE A 12 20.91 -20.85 12.98
CA PHE A 12 20.72 -19.41 13.09
C PHE A 12 19.73 -18.91 12.03
N PHE A 13 19.89 -19.36 10.78
CA PHE A 13 19.02 -18.95 9.69
C PHE A 13 17.56 -19.41 9.90
N ASP A 14 17.36 -20.68 10.30
CA ASP A 14 16.04 -21.22 10.63
C ASP A 14 15.35 -20.40 11.74
N GLN A 15 16.10 -19.95 12.74
CA GLN A 15 15.56 -19.09 13.80
C GLN A 15 15.21 -17.66 13.31
N VAL A 16 15.98 -17.12 12.37
CA VAL A 16 15.63 -15.82 11.76
C VAL A 16 14.30 -15.93 11.03
N LEU A 17 14.09 -16.99 10.27
CA LEU A 17 12.84 -17.22 9.53
C LEU A 17 11.63 -17.34 10.46
N GLU A 18 11.72 -18.20 11.47
CA GLU A 18 10.63 -18.42 12.45
C GLU A 18 10.24 -17.11 13.16
N GLU A 19 11.21 -16.32 13.59
CA GLU A 19 10.93 -15.03 14.28
C GLU A 19 10.47 -13.94 13.30
N PHE A 20 10.90 -13.96 12.04
CA PHE A 20 10.44 -13.03 11.01
C PHE A 20 8.96 -13.26 10.70
N GLU A 21 8.56 -14.50 10.41
CA GLU A 21 7.17 -14.87 10.14
C GLU A 21 6.22 -14.52 11.30
N ALA A 22 6.68 -14.67 12.54
CA ALA A 22 5.88 -14.32 13.71
C ALA A 22 5.60 -12.81 13.88
N MET A 23 6.27 -11.94 13.11
CA MET A 23 6.22 -10.47 13.27
C MET A 23 5.67 -9.72 12.05
N THR A 24 5.36 -10.40 10.94
CA THR A 24 4.91 -9.79 9.67
C THR A 24 3.39 -9.59 9.60
N THR A 25 2.78 -8.99 10.63
CA THR A 25 1.32 -8.84 10.74
C THR A 25 0.66 -8.07 9.58
N MET A 26 1.31 -7.09 8.99
CA MET A 26 0.74 -6.34 7.86
C MET A 26 0.92 -7.09 6.54
N ALA A 27 2.05 -7.78 6.38
CA ALA A 27 2.31 -8.58 5.19
C ALA A 27 1.43 -9.84 5.11
N ASP A 28 1.05 -10.41 6.25
CA ASP A 28 0.16 -11.56 6.32
C ASP A 28 -1.27 -11.24 5.86
N GLU A 29 -1.68 -9.97 6.00
CA GLU A 29 -2.99 -9.45 5.57
C GLU A 29 -2.95 -8.81 4.17
N ALA A 30 -1.82 -8.83 3.51
CA ALA A 30 -1.67 -8.35 2.15
C ALA A 30 -1.58 -9.52 1.18
N ASN A 31 -2.06 -9.31 -0.04
CA ASN A 31 -1.87 -10.30 -1.10
C ASN A 31 -0.39 -10.40 -1.46
N VAL A 32 0.08 -11.63 -1.71
CA VAL A 32 1.43 -11.86 -2.19
C VAL A 32 1.39 -12.25 -3.66
N PHE A 33 2.06 -11.46 -4.48
CA PHE A 33 2.27 -11.77 -5.89
C PHE A 33 3.67 -12.33 -6.08
N PRO A 34 3.82 -13.65 -6.31
CA PRO A 34 5.12 -14.25 -6.58
C PRO A 34 5.58 -13.89 -8.00
N MET A 35 6.71 -13.20 -8.12
CA MET A 35 7.34 -12.92 -9.40
C MET A 35 8.40 -13.98 -9.71
N ASP A 36 8.15 -14.73 -10.77
CA ASP A 36 9.11 -15.75 -11.24
C ASP A 36 10.41 -15.10 -11.73
N LYS A 37 11.56 -15.74 -11.44
CA LYS A 37 12.89 -15.26 -11.81
C LYS A 37 13.02 -14.98 -13.32
N GLN A 38 12.42 -15.81 -14.16
CA GLN A 38 12.47 -15.63 -15.60
C GLN A 38 11.65 -14.42 -16.04
N THR A 39 10.50 -14.20 -15.42
CA THR A 39 9.65 -13.03 -15.68
C THR A 39 10.35 -11.75 -15.23
N ALA A 40 10.96 -11.74 -14.04
CA ALA A 40 11.74 -10.61 -13.56
C ALA A 40 12.89 -10.23 -14.49
N GLN A 41 13.65 -11.21 -14.97
CA GLN A 41 14.73 -10.98 -15.94
C GLN A 41 14.25 -10.41 -17.28
N ASN A 42 13.11 -10.89 -17.77
CA ASN A 42 12.57 -10.48 -19.07
C ASN A 42 11.87 -9.11 -19.04
N SER A 43 11.30 -8.72 -17.88
CA SER A 43 10.50 -7.52 -17.73
C SER A 43 11.22 -6.36 -17.02
N SER A 44 12.54 -6.46 -16.84
CA SER A 44 13.31 -5.47 -16.05
C SER A 44 12.71 -5.26 -14.65
N GLU A 45 12.33 -6.36 -13.99
CA GLU A 45 11.77 -6.39 -12.63
C GLU A 45 10.40 -5.70 -12.48
N THR A 46 9.75 -5.35 -13.59
CA THR A 46 8.40 -4.77 -13.61
C THR A 46 7.46 -5.63 -14.44
N VAL A 47 6.37 -6.07 -13.83
CA VAL A 47 5.29 -6.82 -14.50
C VAL A 47 4.04 -5.96 -14.53
N TRP A 48 3.44 -5.86 -15.72
CA TRP A 48 2.18 -5.16 -15.91
C TRP A 48 1.01 -6.12 -15.75
N ARG A 49 0.09 -5.78 -14.86
CA ARG A 49 -1.09 -6.61 -14.57
C ARG A 49 -2.37 -5.84 -14.87
N PRO A 50 -3.45 -6.53 -15.30
CA PRO A 50 -4.71 -5.86 -15.60
C PRO A 50 -5.31 -5.20 -14.35
N GLU A 51 -5.82 -3.97 -14.51
CA GLU A 51 -6.65 -3.30 -13.52
C GLU A 51 -8.06 -3.93 -13.53
N ALA A 52 -8.74 -3.96 -12.38
CA ALA A 52 -10.10 -4.45 -12.30
C ALA A 52 -11.04 -3.61 -13.18
N GLN A 53 -11.81 -4.27 -14.05
CA GLN A 53 -12.70 -3.63 -14.99
C GLN A 53 -14.16 -3.79 -14.58
N ILE A 54 -14.96 -2.75 -14.78
CA ILE A 54 -16.41 -2.78 -14.62
C ILE A 54 -17.06 -2.67 -16.00
N GLY A 55 -18.05 -3.52 -16.24
CA GLY A 55 -18.80 -3.50 -17.49
C GLY A 55 -19.75 -2.31 -17.62
N ASP A 56 -20.15 -2.01 -18.83
CA ASP A 56 -21.20 -1.03 -19.13
C ASP A 56 -22.50 -1.75 -19.46
N ILE A 57 -23.64 -1.26 -18.91
CA ILE A 57 -24.95 -1.88 -19.07
C ILE A 57 -25.75 -1.06 -20.10
N GLN A 58 -26.32 -1.76 -21.08
CA GLN A 58 -27.18 -1.21 -22.09
C GLN A 58 -28.63 -1.61 -21.83
N ASN A 59 -29.55 -0.65 -21.93
CA ASN A 59 -30.97 -0.89 -21.76
C ASN A 59 -31.67 -0.96 -23.12
N GLY A 60 -32.57 -1.93 -23.29
CA GLY A 60 -33.38 -2.09 -24.49
C GLY A 60 -33.27 -3.46 -25.11
N LEU A 61 -34.23 -3.79 -25.98
CA LEU A 61 -34.26 -5.05 -26.72
C LEU A 61 -33.29 -5.03 -27.91
N ASP A 62 -33.13 -3.89 -28.53
CA ASP A 62 -32.18 -3.68 -29.63
C ASP A 62 -30.97 -2.89 -29.16
N VAL A 63 -29.84 -3.53 -29.12
CA VAL A 63 -28.53 -2.99 -28.71
C VAL A 63 -27.57 -2.85 -29.90
N THR A 64 -28.09 -2.88 -31.11
CA THR A 64 -27.29 -2.74 -32.35
C THR A 64 -26.59 -1.40 -32.35
N GLY A 65 -25.25 -1.40 -32.48
CA GLY A 65 -24.43 -0.17 -32.51
C GLY A 65 -24.16 0.43 -31.10
N LEU A 66 -24.63 -0.22 -30.05
CA LEU A 66 -24.38 0.20 -28.66
C LEU A 66 -23.21 -0.58 -28.02
N GLN A 67 -22.53 -1.45 -28.75
CA GLN A 67 -21.39 -2.20 -28.26
C GLN A 67 -20.27 -1.25 -27.83
N THR A 68 -19.77 -1.46 -26.65
CA THR A 68 -18.63 -0.71 -26.10
C THR A 68 -17.35 -1.54 -26.28
N GLU A 69 -16.29 -0.93 -26.79
CA GLU A 69 -14.98 -1.57 -26.83
C GLU A 69 -14.50 -1.85 -25.40
N ILE A 70 -13.80 -2.95 -25.23
CA ILE A 70 -13.15 -3.28 -23.96
C ILE A 70 -11.83 -2.51 -23.91
N LEU A 71 -11.68 -1.65 -22.91
CA LEU A 71 -10.43 -0.96 -22.61
C LEU A 71 -9.82 -1.64 -21.37
N GLU A 72 -8.72 -2.35 -21.55
CA GLU A 72 -7.98 -2.97 -20.46
C GLU A 72 -6.84 -2.05 -20.06
N LEU A 73 -6.83 -1.65 -18.79
CA LEU A 73 -5.78 -0.84 -18.19
C LEU A 73 -4.83 -1.74 -17.40
N ALA A 74 -3.60 -1.31 -17.23
CA ALA A 74 -2.58 -2.09 -16.54
C ALA A 74 -1.95 -1.31 -15.39
N VAL A 75 -1.59 -2.05 -14.35
CA VAL A 75 -0.90 -1.58 -13.13
C VAL A 75 0.49 -2.18 -13.10
N PRO A 76 1.55 -1.37 -12.93
CA PRO A 76 2.90 -1.87 -12.78
C PRO A 76 3.11 -2.48 -11.39
N SER A 77 3.73 -3.64 -11.34
CA SER A 77 4.19 -4.32 -10.14
C SER A 77 5.69 -4.53 -10.29
N SER A 78 6.48 -3.88 -9.43
CA SER A 78 7.94 -3.89 -9.51
C SER A 78 8.57 -4.47 -8.24
N LEU A 79 9.74 -5.06 -8.42
CA LEU A 79 10.64 -5.47 -7.36
C LEU A 79 11.70 -4.38 -7.23
N ASP A 80 11.63 -3.56 -6.19
CA ASP A 80 12.46 -2.36 -6.06
C ASP A 80 13.08 -2.16 -4.67
N THR A 81 12.66 -2.94 -3.68
CA THR A 81 13.09 -2.76 -2.30
C THR A 81 14.00 -3.90 -1.86
N ILE A 82 15.18 -3.54 -1.36
CA ILE A 82 16.16 -4.47 -0.79
C ILE A 82 16.53 -3.98 0.60
N ASP A 83 16.09 -4.68 1.63
CA ASP A 83 16.49 -4.39 3.00
C ASP A 83 17.59 -5.34 3.46
N ASN A 84 18.56 -4.84 4.21
CA ASN A 84 19.72 -5.61 4.63
C ASN A 84 20.03 -5.41 6.11
N ASP A 85 20.34 -6.50 6.81
CA ASP A 85 21.01 -6.48 8.10
C ASP A 85 22.38 -7.14 7.97
N THR A 86 23.44 -6.37 8.21
CA THR A 86 24.84 -6.83 8.08
C THR A 86 25.55 -6.78 9.41
N PHE A 87 26.28 -7.84 9.74
CA PHE A 87 27.05 -7.93 10.98
C PHE A 87 28.20 -8.93 10.87
N THR A 88 29.14 -8.83 11.79
CA THR A 88 30.28 -9.73 11.88
C THR A 88 30.17 -10.63 13.11
N LEU A 89 30.59 -11.86 12.99
CA LEU A 89 30.63 -12.87 14.08
C LEU A 89 32.04 -13.38 14.26
N THR A 90 32.49 -13.42 15.49
CA THR A 90 33.77 -14.08 15.83
C THR A 90 33.58 -15.58 16.04
N SER A 91 34.62 -16.36 15.88
CA SER A 91 34.61 -17.81 16.10
C SER A 91 34.16 -18.21 17.51
N LEU A 92 34.33 -17.33 18.51
CA LEU A 92 33.86 -17.55 19.88
C LEU A 92 32.36 -17.34 20.01
N GLU A 93 31.80 -16.32 19.34
CA GLU A 93 30.38 -16.00 19.35
C GLU A 93 29.56 -17.06 18.60
N LEU A 94 30.10 -17.62 17.51
CA LEU A 94 29.47 -18.73 16.80
C LEU A 94 29.23 -19.98 17.66
N ARG A 95 30.00 -20.18 18.74
CA ARG A 95 29.83 -21.28 19.69
C ARG A 95 28.80 -20.99 20.79
N ASP A 96 28.45 -19.71 21.02
CA ASP A 96 27.45 -19.33 22.02
C ASP A 96 26.05 -19.35 21.42
N LYS A 97 25.32 -20.45 21.65
CA LYS A 97 23.95 -20.63 21.18
C LYS A 97 23.02 -19.51 21.66
N ARG A 98 23.17 -19.00 22.89
CA ARG A 98 22.30 -17.92 23.41
C ARG A 98 22.58 -16.60 22.73
N PHE A 99 23.83 -16.33 22.37
CA PHE A 99 24.20 -15.14 21.63
C PHE A 99 23.57 -15.20 20.23
N MET A 100 23.74 -16.33 19.53
CA MET A 100 23.18 -16.54 18.19
C MET A 100 21.66 -16.39 18.15
N GLN A 101 20.94 -16.99 19.11
CA GLN A 101 19.48 -16.83 19.21
C GLN A 101 19.05 -15.37 19.41
N ARG A 102 19.73 -14.63 20.29
CA ARG A 102 19.42 -13.20 20.51
C ARG A 102 19.70 -12.37 19.26
N ARG A 103 20.79 -12.66 18.54
CA ARG A 103 21.14 -11.94 17.31
C ARG A 103 20.16 -12.27 16.18
N ALA A 104 19.76 -13.54 16.02
CA ALA A 104 18.73 -13.96 15.08
C ALA A 104 17.42 -13.21 15.30
N LYS A 105 16.94 -13.19 16.53
CA LYS A 105 15.72 -12.46 16.90
C LYS A 105 15.84 -10.97 16.64
N ALA A 106 16.98 -10.35 16.94
CA ALA A 106 17.20 -8.92 16.68
C ALA A 106 17.18 -8.59 15.18
N ALA A 107 17.79 -9.44 14.35
CA ALA A 107 17.79 -9.29 12.90
C ALA A 107 16.38 -9.44 12.33
N ALA A 108 15.69 -10.52 12.67
CA ALA A 108 14.32 -10.78 12.25
C ALA A 108 13.36 -9.64 12.64
N THR A 109 13.44 -9.19 13.91
CA THR A 109 12.63 -8.07 14.40
C THR A 109 12.88 -6.79 13.59
N LYS A 110 14.11 -6.52 13.18
CA LYS A 110 14.42 -5.30 12.44
C LYS A 110 13.93 -5.37 11.00
N LEU A 111 14.14 -6.50 10.30
CA LEU A 111 13.68 -6.70 8.94
C LEU A 111 12.14 -6.68 8.85
N SER A 112 11.45 -7.45 9.71
CA SER A 112 9.99 -7.46 9.75
C SER A 112 9.38 -6.08 10.11
N ALA A 113 10.01 -5.35 11.03
CA ALA A 113 9.60 -3.99 11.38
C ALA A 113 9.74 -3.04 10.19
N GLN A 114 10.81 -3.17 9.41
CA GLN A 114 11.04 -2.35 8.22
C GLN A 114 9.99 -2.63 7.14
N LEU A 115 9.69 -3.91 6.87
CA LEU A 115 8.63 -4.32 5.94
C LEU A 115 7.27 -3.72 6.34
N ASN A 116 6.86 -3.93 7.60
CA ASN A 116 5.60 -3.37 8.09
C ASN A 116 5.56 -1.84 8.01
N GLN A 117 6.67 -1.16 8.29
CA GLN A 117 6.76 0.29 8.17
C GLN A 117 6.66 0.76 6.71
N ASN A 118 7.31 0.06 5.78
CA ASN A 118 7.24 0.37 4.36
C ASN A 118 5.82 0.18 3.81
N MET A 119 5.11 -0.87 4.24
CA MET A 119 3.70 -1.08 3.89
C MET A 119 2.79 0.02 4.44
N ALA A 120 2.96 0.37 5.72
CA ALA A 120 2.18 1.46 6.32
C ALA A 120 2.44 2.80 5.61
N ASN A 121 3.68 3.07 5.23
CA ASN A 121 4.06 4.26 4.46
C ASN A 121 3.46 4.25 3.05
N LEU A 122 3.45 3.10 2.36
CA LEU A 122 2.83 2.97 1.05
C LEU A 122 1.36 3.40 1.10
N VAL A 123 0.56 2.81 2.01
CA VAL A 123 -0.86 3.16 2.14
C VAL A 123 -1.03 4.60 2.59
N ALA A 124 -0.21 5.09 3.51
CA ALA A 124 -0.26 6.46 3.99
C ALA A 124 0.08 7.50 2.90
N GLN A 125 0.85 7.14 1.89
CA GLN A 125 1.24 8.03 0.79
C GLN A 125 0.36 7.90 -0.45
N THR A 126 -0.18 6.72 -0.72
CA THR A 126 -0.88 6.42 -1.97
C THR A 126 -2.38 6.15 -1.79
N GLY A 127 -2.82 5.77 -0.58
CA GLY A 127 -4.23 5.52 -0.29
C GLY A 127 -5.07 6.79 -0.40
N THR A 128 -6.16 6.74 -1.15
CA THR A 128 -6.93 7.94 -1.50
C THR A 128 -8.19 8.16 -0.67
N LEU A 129 -8.66 7.13 0.04
CA LEU A 129 -9.76 7.29 0.97
C LEU A 129 -9.25 7.91 2.28
N VAL A 130 -9.60 9.15 2.53
CA VAL A 130 -9.17 9.84 3.74
C VAL A 130 -10.38 10.15 4.62
N VAL A 131 -10.41 9.51 5.78
CA VAL A 131 -11.45 9.74 6.80
C VAL A 131 -10.85 10.65 7.88
N ASN A 132 -11.15 11.95 7.77
CA ASN A 132 -10.67 12.95 8.73
C ASN A 132 -11.67 13.08 9.87
N GLN A 133 -11.26 12.67 11.07
CA GLN A 133 -12.08 12.75 12.28
C GLN A 133 -11.92 14.10 12.98
N ALA A 134 -13.01 14.64 13.50
CA ALA A 134 -13.01 15.91 14.26
C ALA A 134 -12.24 15.81 15.59
N ALA A 135 -12.18 14.60 16.15
CA ALA A 135 -11.43 14.27 17.36
C ALA A 135 -10.49 13.08 17.10
N LEU A 136 -9.61 12.79 18.05
CA LEU A 136 -8.79 11.57 17.96
C LEU A 136 -9.69 10.33 17.98
N PRO A 137 -9.55 9.39 17.03
CA PRO A 137 -10.40 8.22 16.94
C PRO A 137 -10.42 7.44 18.26
N SER A 138 -11.60 7.07 18.72
CA SER A 138 -11.77 6.51 20.07
C SER A 138 -12.89 5.48 20.21
N GLY A 139 -13.71 5.24 19.19
CA GLY A 139 -14.86 4.36 19.34
C GLY A 139 -15.34 3.68 18.07
N TYR A 140 -16.46 2.98 18.22
CA TYR A 140 -17.11 2.24 17.14
C TYR A 140 -17.44 3.15 15.94
N SER A 141 -17.93 4.37 16.21
CA SER A 141 -18.33 5.29 15.17
C SER A 141 -17.20 5.61 14.18
N ASP A 142 -15.97 5.68 14.66
CA ASP A 142 -14.83 6.06 13.83
C ASP A 142 -14.49 4.99 12.76
N ILE A 143 -14.61 3.70 13.13
CA ILE A 143 -14.44 2.60 12.15
C ILE A 143 -15.68 2.46 11.29
N ALA A 144 -16.88 2.65 11.86
CA ALA A 144 -18.13 2.64 11.11
C ALA A 144 -18.17 3.76 10.04
N ASP A 145 -17.51 4.88 10.25
CA ASP A 145 -17.35 5.94 9.24
C ASP A 145 -16.49 5.46 8.05
N ILE A 146 -15.46 4.63 8.30
CA ILE A 146 -14.69 4.02 7.22
C ILE A 146 -15.57 3.04 6.43
N GLU A 147 -16.30 2.17 7.13
CA GLU A 147 -17.22 1.21 6.51
C GLU A 147 -18.26 1.93 5.65
N ALA A 148 -18.94 2.93 6.22
CA ALA A 148 -19.93 3.73 5.51
C ALA A 148 -19.34 4.41 4.26
N ARG A 149 -18.08 4.87 4.32
CA ARG A 149 -17.40 5.47 3.17
C ARG A 149 -17.13 4.44 2.08
N MET A 150 -16.66 3.25 2.44
CA MET A 150 -16.40 2.18 1.49
C MET A 150 -17.69 1.64 0.87
N ASP A 151 -18.75 1.53 1.65
CA ASP A 151 -20.06 1.07 1.18
C ASP A 151 -20.73 2.10 0.24
N LEU A 152 -20.60 3.40 0.53
CA LEU A 152 -21.07 4.47 -0.33
C LEU A 152 -20.41 4.44 -1.71
N LEU A 153 -19.16 4.01 -1.76
CA LEU A 153 -18.42 3.78 -3.02
C LEU A 153 -18.73 2.43 -3.68
N GLU A 154 -19.59 1.61 -3.07
CA GLU A 154 -19.94 0.26 -3.55
C GLU A 154 -18.70 -0.65 -3.68
N ILE A 155 -17.73 -0.48 -2.78
CA ILE A 155 -16.61 -1.41 -2.67
C ILE A 155 -17.14 -2.72 -2.10
N PRO A 156 -16.87 -3.90 -2.74
CA PRO A 156 -17.43 -5.17 -2.31
C PRO A 156 -17.17 -5.49 -0.83
N ILE A 157 -18.24 -5.90 -0.11
CA ILE A 157 -18.16 -6.29 1.31
C ILE A 157 -17.67 -7.74 1.45
N GLU A 158 -17.85 -8.54 0.40
CA GLU A 158 -17.52 -9.97 0.40
C GLU A 158 -16.02 -10.24 0.58
N ASP A 159 -15.19 -9.27 0.21
CA ASP A 159 -13.76 -9.35 0.42
C ASP A 159 -13.39 -8.82 1.80
N GLN A 160 -12.42 -9.46 2.42
CA GLN A 160 -11.94 -9.08 3.74
C GLN A 160 -11.44 -7.63 3.76
N ARG A 161 -11.84 -6.90 4.78
CA ARG A 161 -11.39 -5.53 5.03
C ARG A 161 -10.57 -5.51 6.30
N SER A 162 -9.37 -4.98 6.23
CA SER A 162 -8.45 -4.91 7.36
C SER A 162 -8.17 -3.46 7.76
N VAL A 163 -8.09 -3.20 9.07
CA VAL A 163 -7.71 -1.90 9.61
C VAL A 163 -6.58 -2.04 10.62
N PHE A 164 -5.55 -1.24 10.44
CA PHE A 164 -4.34 -1.23 11.28
C PHE A 164 -4.30 0.04 12.12
N LEU A 165 -4.58 -0.12 13.39
CA LEU A 165 -4.70 0.97 14.33
C LEU A 165 -3.38 1.23 15.07
N ASP A 166 -3.05 2.51 15.27
CA ASP A 166 -2.01 2.91 16.22
C ASP A 166 -2.36 2.44 17.63
N SER A 167 -1.36 2.05 18.40
CA SER A 167 -1.56 1.50 19.75
C SER A 167 -2.39 2.41 20.67
N ALA A 168 -2.24 3.73 20.55
CA ALA A 168 -3.01 4.67 21.37
C ALA A 168 -4.50 4.70 20.96
N THR A 169 -4.76 4.67 19.65
CA THR A 169 -6.11 4.60 19.08
C THR A 169 -6.76 3.27 19.42
N TYR A 170 -6.05 2.17 19.26
CA TYR A 170 -6.53 0.83 19.61
C TYR A 170 -6.94 0.73 21.09
N ASN A 171 -6.13 1.28 22.01
CA ASN A 171 -6.44 1.27 23.42
C ASN A 171 -7.68 2.13 23.76
N ARG A 172 -7.87 3.28 23.09
CA ARG A 172 -9.09 4.10 23.28
C ARG A 172 -10.33 3.36 22.81
N MET A 173 -10.28 2.71 21.63
CA MET A 173 -11.39 1.91 21.11
C MET A 173 -11.69 0.69 22.00
N SER A 174 -10.66 0.04 22.53
CA SER A 174 -10.83 -1.03 23.53
C SER A 174 -11.52 -0.53 24.79
N ALA A 175 -11.21 0.68 25.26
CA ALA A 175 -11.85 1.28 26.44
C ALA A 175 -13.31 1.64 26.14
N ASP A 176 -13.65 2.15 24.97
CA ASP A 176 -15.02 2.41 24.53
C ASP A 176 -15.85 1.11 24.51
N LEU A 177 -15.29 0.06 23.93
CA LEU A 177 -15.95 -1.25 23.88
C LEU A 177 -16.17 -1.85 25.27
N ALA A 178 -15.19 -1.71 26.17
CA ALA A 178 -15.28 -2.19 27.55
C ALA A 178 -16.34 -1.44 28.37
N ASN A 179 -16.60 -0.18 28.04
CA ASN A 179 -17.61 0.65 28.71
C ASN A 179 -19.04 0.41 28.22
N LYS A 180 -19.21 -0.29 27.08
CA LYS A 180 -20.55 -0.64 26.58
C LYS A 180 -21.06 -1.85 27.35
N ASP A 181 -22.25 -1.73 27.92
CA ASP A 181 -22.92 -2.81 28.65
C ASP A 181 -23.48 -3.88 27.68
N LEU A 182 -22.56 -4.55 27.01
CA LEU A 182 -22.82 -5.61 26.05
C LEU A 182 -22.61 -6.98 26.71
N LEU A 183 -23.65 -7.79 26.79
CA LEU A 183 -23.57 -9.19 27.21
C LEU A 183 -22.84 -10.00 26.14
N GLY A 184 -21.57 -10.34 26.37
CA GLY A 184 -20.81 -11.19 25.44
C GLY A 184 -19.31 -11.25 25.73
N PRO A 185 -18.58 -12.16 25.07
CA PRO A 185 -17.16 -12.38 25.32
C PRO A 185 -16.26 -11.20 24.84
N SER A 186 -16.73 -10.39 23.87
CA SER A 186 -15.94 -9.29 23.31
C SER A 186 -15.67 -8.14 24.29
N PRO A 187 -16.65 -7.63 25.09
CA PRO A 187 -16.38 -6.63 26.12
C PRO A 187 -15.46 -7.13 27.21
N GLU A 188 -15.61 -8.40 27.60
CA GLU A 188 -14.72 -9.01 28.60
C GLU A 188 -13.28 -9.12 28.09
N ALA A 189 -13.06 -9.49 26.83
CA ALA A 189 -11.75 -9.55 26.22
C ALA A 189 -11.12 -8.14 26.07
N ALA A 190 -11.92 -7.14 25.74
CA ALA A 190 -11.50 -5.74 25.67
C ALA A 190 -11.07 -5.23 27.04
N LEU A 191 -11.86 -5.50 28.10
CA LEU A 191 -11.58 -5.07 29.47
C LEU A 191 -10.33 -5.75 30.03
N ARG A 192 -10.19 -7.07 29.85
CA ARG A 192 -9.09 -7.85 30.45
C ARG A 192 -7.80 -7.84 29.65
N ARG A 193 -7.87 -7.79 28.31
CA ARG A 193 -6.73 -8.01 27.42
C ARG A 193 -6.50 -6.87 26.42
N SER A 194 -7.33 -5.84 26.42
CA SER A 194 -7.34 -4.78 25.41
C SER A 194 -7.39 -5.34 23.99
N ARG A 195 -8.20 -6.36 23.75
CA ARG A 195 -8.36 -7.00 22.45
C ARG A 195 -9.74 -6.69 21.89
N ILE A 196 -9.79 -6.18 20.67
CA ILE A 196 -11.02 -5.74 20.00
C ILE A 196 -11.58 -6.86 19.12
N GLY A 197 -10.79 -7.55 18.32
CA GLY A 197 -11.26 -8.53 17.33
C GLY A 197 -11.88 -7.86 16.11
N ASN A 198 -12.88 -8.49 15.47
CA ASN A 198 -13.60 -7.92 14.35
C ASN A 198 -14.56 -6.83 14.83
N PHE A 199 -14.54 -5.69 14.15
CA PHE A 199 -15.22 -4.49 14.60
C PHE A 199 -15.72 -3.69 13.40
N ALA A 200 -17.04 -3.41 13.35
CA ALA A 200 -17.67 -2.69 12.24
C ALA A 200 -17.24 -3.20 10.85
N GLY A 201 -17.34 -4.51 10.61
CA GLY A 201 -17.01 -5.11 9.32
C GLY A 201 -15.52 -5.24 8.99
N PHE A 202 -14.62 -4.73 9.86
CA PHE A 202 -13.18 -4.82 9.68
C PHE A 202 -12.52 -5.81 10.61
N GLU A 203 -11.52 -6.50 10.13
CA GLU A 203 -10.54 -7.16 10.98
C GLU A 203 -9.55 -6.12 11.50
N THR A 204 -9.44 -6.02 12.85
CA THR A 204 -8.70 -4.93 13.48
C THR A 204 -7.37 -5.41 14.06
N PHE A 205 -6.29 -4.79 13.62
CA PHE A 205 -4.94 -5.07 14.08
C PHE A 205 -4.34 -3.89 14.82
N ARG A 206 -3.55 -4.18 15.85
CA ARG A 206 -2.76 -3.17 16.53
C ARG A 206 -1.35 -3.17 15.99
N THR A 207 -0.89 -2.01 15.53
CA THR A 207 0.48 -1.84 15.04
C THR A 207 1.11 -0.57 15.58
N ASN A 208 2.44 -0.58 15.75
CA ASN A 208 3.22 0.59 16.15
C ASN A 208 3.92 1.26 14.97
N PHE A 209 3.78 0.70 13.76
CA PHE A 209 4.51 1.13 12.57
C PHE A 209 3.76 2.20 11.76
N GLN A 210 2.60 2.63 12.22
CA GLN A 210 1.81 3.65 11.54
C GLN A 210 2.56 5.00 11.51
N PRO A 211 2.71 5.60 10.32
CA PRO A 211 3.42 6.87 10.17
C PRO A 211 2.60 8.04 10.72
N VAL A 212 3.25 9.18 10.79
CA VAL A 212 2.60 10.47 11.02
C VAL A 212 2.44 11.14 9.66
N LEU A 213 1.21 11.49 9.29
CA LEU A 213 0.96 12.36 8.16
C LEU A 213 1.35 13.80 8.57
N PRO A 214 2.32 14.43 7.90
CA PRO A 214 2.69 15.80 8.23
C PRO A 214 1.56 16.78 7.88
N ALA A 215 1.58 17.94 8.50
CA ALA A 215 0.68 19.03 8.13
C ALA A 215 1.07 19.58 6.75
N ALA A 216 0.08 19.74 5.86
CA ALA A 216 0.28 20.45 4.60
C ALA A 216 0.56 21.94 4.86
N ALA A 217 1.42 22.52 4.06
CA ALA A 217 1.66 23.96 4.09
C ALA A 217 0.42 24.78 3.65
N ALA A 218 -0.60 24.12 3.12
CA ALA A 218 -1.89 24.66 2.69
C ALA A 218 -1.77 25.93 1.82
N PRO A 219 -0.96 25.92 0.74
CA PRO A 219 -0.83 27.08 -0.12
C PRO A 219 -2.15 27.40 -0.85
N ALA A 220 -2.40 28.65 -1.16
CA ALA A 220 -3.49 29.07 -2.02
C ALA A 220 -3.18 28.69 -3.49
N THR A 221 -3.44 27.45 -3.85
CA THR A 221 -3.16 26.87 -5.16
C THR A 221 -4.45 26.64 -5.93
N THR A 222 -4.43 26.94 -7.22
CA THR A 222 -5.58 26.76 -8.12
C THR A 222 -5.23 25.87 -9.29
N VAL A 223 -6.24 25.15 -9.81
CA VAL A 223 -6.13 24.30 -10.99
C VAL A 223 -5.95 25.18 -12.25
N THR A 224 -5.01 24.87 -13.11
CA THR A 224 -4.77 25.61 -14.35
C THR A 224 -5.53 24.97 -15.51
N GLY A 225 -6.59 25.63 -15.99
CA GLY A 225 -7.46 25.09 -17.02
C GLY A 225 -8.38 23.97 -16.53
N LYS A 226 -9.31 23.54 -17.38
CA LYS A 226 -10.13 22.33 -17.12
C LYS A 226 -9.27 21.09 -17.31
N GLN A 227 -9.24 20.20 -16.33
CA GLN A 227 -8.37 19.01 -16.38
C GLN A 227 -9.12 17.74 -16.01
N PHE A 228 -8.85 16.69 -16.75
CA PHE A 228 -9.28 15.33 -16.50
C PHE A 228 -8.30 14.34 -17.16
N HIS A 229 -8.34 13.11 -16.75
CA HIS A 229 -7.54 12.02 -17.30
C HIS A 229 -8.32 11.28 -18.39
N VAL A 230 -7.65 10.96 -19.47
CA VAL A 230 -8.17 10.10 -20.55
C VAL A 230 -7.52 8.72 -20.39
N PRO A 231 -8.24 7.71 -19.85
CA PRO A 231 -7.68 6.38 -19.70
C PRO A 231 -7.24 5.79 -21.04
N THR A 232 -6.00 5.31 -21.10
CA THR A 232 -5.42 4.70 -22.30
C THR A 232 -4.60 3.48 -21.91
N ALA A 233 -4.74 2.38 -22.65
CA ALA A 233 -3.99 1.15 -22.38
C ALA A 233 -2.48 1.35 -22.52
N ASN A 234 -2.08 2.13 -23.52
CA ASN A 234 -0.69 2.32 -23.87
C ASN A 234 -0.38 3.79 -24.18
N GLN A 235 0.87 4.17 -23.97
CA GLN A 235 1.45 5.41 -24.45
C GLN A 235 2.53 5.13 -25.49
N THR A 236 2.66 6.01 -26.47
CA THR A 236 3.74 5.93 -27.45
C THR A 236 4.75 7.05 -27.21
N SER A 237 6.00 6.67 -27.01
CA SER A 237 7.11 7.60 -26.87
C SER A 237 8.29 7.15 -27.72
N ALA A 238 8.88 8.07 -28.48
CA ALA A 238 10.01 7.79 -29.39
C ALA A 238 9.77 6.62 -30.35
N GLY A 239 8.51 6.41 -30.78
CA GLY A 239 8.14 5.34 -31.73
C GLY A 239 7.99 3.95 -31.07
N GLN A 240 8.11 3.85 -29.76
CA GLN A 240 7.84 2.62 -29.01
C GLN A 240 6.56 2.77 -28.20
N THR A 241 5.81 1.68 -28.08
CA THR A 241 4.55 1.61 -27.33
C THR A 241 4.81 0.89 -26.01
N PHE A 242 4.44 1.54 -24.90
CA PHE A 242 4.57 1.02 -23.55
C PHE A 242 3.21 1.05 -22.85
N PRO A 243 2.92 0.12 -21.93
CA PRO A 243 1.77 0.25 -21.05
C PRO A 243 1.85 1.55 -20.23
N LEU A 244 0.70 2.15 -19.93
CA LEU A 244 0.60 3.36 -19.12
C LEU A 244 0.03 3.04 -17.75
N ASP A 245 0.66 3.57 -16.70
CA ASP A 245 0.08 3.55 -15.35
C ASP A 245 -1.05 4.58 -15.25
N ASN A 246 -2.28 4.08 -15.21
CA ASN A 246 -3.47 4.92 -15.14
C ASN A 246 -3.99 5.13 -13.71
N ARG A 247 -3.30 4.69 -12.63
CA ARG A 247 -3.76 4.92 -11.26
C ARG A 247 -3.84 6.39 -10.91
N GLY A 248 -2.98 7.20 -11.49
CA GLY A 248 -2.93 8.64 -11.29
C GLY A 248 -2.99 9.46 -12.55
N MET A 249 -2.83 10.75 -12.37
CA MET A 249 -2.69 11.72 -13.45
C MET A 249 -1.79 12.87 -13.03
N THR A 250 -1.19 13.55 -14.02
CA THR A 250 -0.52 14.83 -13.78
C THR A 250 -1.55 15.95 -13.74
N LEU A 251 -1.59 16.68 -12.63
CA LEU A 251 -2.42 17.88 -12.45
C LEU A 251 -1.56 19.13 -12.57
N THR A 252 -1.99 20.07 -13.44
CA THR A 252 -1.34 21.37 -13.59
C THR A 252 -2.01 22.40 -12.68
N VAL A 253 -1.21 23.07 -11.87
CA VAL A 253 -1.66 24.03 -10.88
C VAL A 253 -0.89 25.35 -10.97
N SER A 254 -1.35 26.39 -10.30
CA SER A 254 -0.72 27.70 -10.28
C SER A 254 0.68 27.71 -9.64
N GLY A 255 1.00 26.76 -8.79
CA GLY A 255 2.31 26.60 -8.18
C GLY A 255 2.37 25.45 -7.19
N THR A 256 3.53 24.78 -7.09
CA THR A 256 3.77 23.62 -6.23
C THR A 256 4.82 23.83 -5.15
N ALA A 257 5.33 25.06 -4.99
CA ALA A 257 6.56 25.36 -4.22
C ALA A 257 6.57 24.87 -2.76
N THR A 258 5.39 24.73 -2.13
CA THR A 258 5.26 24.29 -0.73
C THR A 258 4.41 23.03 -0.58
N ILE A 259 4.01 22.42 -1.68
CA ILE A 259 3.25 21.16 -1.69
C ILE A 259 4.24 20.01 -1.52
N ALA A 260 3.89 19.01 -0.75
CA ALA A 260 4.71 17.82 -0.52
C ALA A 260 4.00 16.54 -0.96
N ALA A 261 4.78 15.52 -1.30
CA ALA A 261 4.24 14.17 -1.50
C ALA A 261 3.57 13.69 -0.21
N GLY A 262 2.38 13.09 -0.35
CA GLY A 262 1.54 12.69 0.78
C GLY A 262 0.49 13.72 1.20
N ASP A 263 0.54 14.97 0.72
CA ASP A 263 -0.49 15.94 1.00
C ASP A 263 -1.85 15.51 0.43
N VAL A 264 -2.91 15.84 1.17
CA VAL A 264 -4.29 15.49 0.85
C VAL A 264 -5.11 16.74 0.58
N PHE A 265 -5.85 16.74 -0.50
CA PHE A 265 -6.72 17.85 -0.86
C PHE A 265 -8.02 17.39 -1.53
N THR A 266 -8.97 18.30 -1.59
CA THR A 266 -10.20 18.17 -2.37
C THR A 266 -10.29 19.33 -3.36
N ILE A 267 -11.04 19.13 -4.45
CA ILE A 267 -11.32 20.17 -5.45
C ILE A 267 -12.82 20.48 -5.34
N PRO A 268 -13.21 21.74 -5.08
CA PRO A 268 -14.62 22.12 -5.03
C PRO A 268 -15.36 21.77 -6.32
N GLY A 269 -16.54 21.15 -6.17
CA GLY A 269 -17.38 20.73 -7.29
C GLY A 269 -17.01 19.38 -7.92
N VAL A 270 -15.93 18.75 -7.48
CA VAL A 270 -15.52 17.40 -7.93
C VAL A 270 -15.98 16.38 -6.87
N TYR A 271 -17.18 15.85 -7.09
CA TYR A 271 -17.76 14.84 -6.19
C TYR A 271 -17.37 13.44 -6.65
N GLU A 272 -17.25 12.55 -5.70
CA GLU A 272 -16.96 11.17 -5.99
C GLU A 272 -18.18 10.41 -6.50
N VAL A 273 -17.92 9.40 -7.30
CA VAL A 273 -18.93 8.54 -7.93
C VAL A 273 -18.71 7.12 -7.43
N SER A 274 -19.83 6.41 -7.13
CA SER A 274 -19.78 5.01 -6.72
C SER A 274 -19.17 4.14 -7.83
N HIS A 275 -18.48 3.09 -7.41
CA HIS A 275 -17.62 2.30 -8.31
C HIS A 275 -18.42 1.51 -9.35
N ILE A 276 -19.54 0.90 -8.94
CA ILE A 276 -20.35 0.01 -9.78
C ILE A 276 -21.47 0.79 -10.49
N SER A 277 -22.35 1.43 -9.72
CA SER A 277 -23.55 2.08 -10.25
C SER A 277 -23.31 3.46 -10.86
N LYS A 278 -22.12 4.03 -10.65
CA LYS A 278 -21.73 5.36 -11.13
C LYS A 278 -22.65 6.49 -10.64
N ASN A 279 -23.25 6.34 -9.46
CA ASN A 279 -24.05 7.36 -8.82
C ASN A 279 -23.20 8.40 -8.08
N ASP A 280 -23.64 9.64 -8.08
CA ASP A 280 -23.02 10.71 -7.29
C ASP A 280 -23.24 10.44 -5.79
N THR A 281 -22.15 10.41 -5.03
CA THR A 281 -22.18 10.21 -3.58
C THR A 281 -22.43 11.49 -2.80
N LEU A 282 -22.46 12.66 -3.46
CA LEU A 282 -22.55 14.00 -2.86
C LEU A 282 -21.39 14.33 -1.90
N GLN A 283 -20.30 13.55 -1.96
CA GLN A 283 -19.10 13.82 -1.18
C GLN A 283 -17.95 14.24 -2.10
N LEU A 284 -17.17 15.23 -1.67
CA LEU A 284 -16.01 15.66 -2.43
C LEU A 284 -14.97 14.54 -2.49
N ARG A 285 -14.44 14.30 -3.69
CA ARG A 285 -13.36 13.33 -3.86
C ARG A 285 -12.09 13.82 -3.20
N THR A 286 -11.47 12.96 -2.40
CA THR A 286 -10.15 13.20 -1.83
C THR A 286 -9.06 12.77 -2.81
N PHE A 287 -8.06 13.63 -2.97
CA PHE A 287 -6.90 13.39 -3.81
C PHE A 287 -5.63 13.41 -2.99
N ARG A 288 -4.66 12.61 -3.40
CA ARG A 288 -3.36 12.50 -2.79
C ARG A 288 -2.27 12.98 -3.74
N VAL A 289 -1.36 13.82 -3.28
CA VAL A 289 -0.16 14.17 -4.03
C VAL A 289 0.84 13.02 -3.91
N VAL A 290 1.20 12.41 -5.05
CA VAL A 290 2.17 11.30 -5.08
C VAL A 290 3.58 11.83 -5.32
N SER A 291 3.74 12.72 -6.29
CA SER A 291 5.03 13.36 -6.60
C SER A 291 4.84 14.79 -7.09
N ILE A 292 5.88 15.58 -6.93
CA ILE A 292 5.99 16.91 -7.52
C ILE A 292 6.88 16.79 -8.76
N ASP A 293 6.30 17.03 -9.93
CA ASP A 293 6.98 16.83 -11.21
C ASP A 293 7.68 18.10 -11.69
N SER A 294 7.11 19.26 -11.37
CA SER A 294 7.69 20.57 -11.69
C SER A 294 7.15 21.68 -10.77
N GLY A 295 7.58 22.92 -10.98
CA GLY A 295 7.06 24.09 -10.26
C GLY A 295 5.56 24.36 -10.46
N THR A 296 4.90 23.71 -11.40
CA THR A 296 3.48 23.89 -11.75
C THR A 296 2.74 22.59 -12.00
N THR A 297 3.38 21.42 -11.91
CA THR A 297 2.76 20.13 -12.15
C THR A 297 3.06 19.17 -11.00
N MET A 298 2.07 18.37 -10.65
CA MET A 298 2.17 17.30 -9.67
C MET A 298 1.39 16.08 -10.12
N THR A 299 1.86 14.90 -9.80
CA THR A 299 1.14 13.64 -10.01
C THR A 299 0.25 13.38 -8.81
N ILE A 300 -1.02 13.09 -9.06
CA ILE A 300 -2.05 12.85 -8.04
C ILE A 300 -2.68 11.48 -8.20
N TYR A 301 -3.10 10.90 -7.09
CA TYR A 301 -3.98 9.74 -7.01
C TYR A 301 -5.31 10.14 -6.35
N PRO A 302 -6.44 9.54 -6.77
CA PRO A 302 -6.62 8.82 -8.01
C PRO A 302 -6.65 9.77 -9.22
N ARG A 303 -6.62 9.20 -10.43
CA ARG A 303 -6.92 9.94 -11.66
C ARG A 303 -8.32 10.58 -11.60
N ILE A 304 -8.54 11.66 -12.32
CA ILE A 304 -9.85 12.32 -12.47
C ILE A 304 -10.47 11.83 -13.77
N VAL A 305 -11.44 10.93 -13.73
CA VAL A 305 -12.21 10.46 -14.88
C VAL A 305 -13.67 10.86 -14.67
N PRO A 306 -14.13 11.93 -15.30
CA PRO A 306 -15.44 12.50 -15.02
C PRO A 306 -16.57 11.89 -15.86
N LEU A 307 -17.78 11.83 -15.30
CA LEU A 307 -18.97 11.39 -16.01
C LEU A 307 -19.45 12.40 -17.06
N ASP A 308 -19.29 13.70 -16.80
CA ASP A 308 -19.76 14.80 -17.68
C ASP A 308 -18.98 14.90 -18.99
N GLU A 309 -17.84 14.23 -19.12
CA GLU A 309 -17.03 14.21 -20.36
C GLU A 309 -17.31 13.00 -21.24
N ILE A 310 -18.14 12.05 -20.81
CA ILE A 310 -18.48 10.87 -21.62
C ILE A 310 -19.26 11.33 -22.88
N GLY A 311 -18.72 11.01 -24.05
CA GLY A 311 -19.25 11.47 -25.35
C GLY A 311 -18.75 12.84 -25.78
N ALA A 312 -18.04 13.59 -24.95
CA ALA A 312 -17.41 14.86 -25.30
C ALA A 312 -15.88 14.72 -25.40
N GLY A 313 -15.21 14.41 -24.30
CA GLY A 313 -13.77 14.20 -24.23
C GLY A 313 -13.35 12.76 -23.93
N LEU A 314 -14.29 11.93 -23.50
CA LEU A 314 -14.10 10.51 -23.18
C LEU A 314 -14.99 9.63 -24.06
N THR A 315 -14.45 8.51 -24.49
CA THR A 315 -15.26 7.44 -25.09
C THR A 315 -16.07 6.73 -24.01
N ARG A 316 -17.08 5.95 -24.42
CA ARG A 316 -17.89 5.17 -23.51
C ARG A 316 -17.06 4.11 -22.75
N ALA A 317 -16.12 3.46 -23.44
CA ALA A 317 -15.17 2.53 -22.83
C ALA A 317 -14.31 3.19 -21.75
N GLN A 318 -13.86 4.41 -21.96
CA GLN A 318 -13.11 5.19 -20.97
C GLN A 318 -13.99 5.60 -19.78
N GLY A 319 -15.27 5.88 -20.06
CA GLY A 319 -16.27 6.23 -19.04
C GLY A 319 -16.58 5.11 -18.04
N THR A 320 -16.29 3.85 -18.35
CA THR A 320 -16.44 2.75 -17.39
C THR A 320 -15.53 2.93 -16.17
N TYR A 321 -14.42 3.67 -16.33
CA TYR A 321 -13.49 4.02 -15.27
C TYR A 321 -13.81 5.33 -14.55
N ALA A 322 -14.97 5.94 -14.82
CA ALA A 322 -15.38 7.20 -14.17
C ALA A 322 -15.43 7.03 -12.65
N ASN A 323 -14.84 8.01 -11.96
CA ASN A 323 -14.73 8.03 -10.50
C ASN A 323 -15.12 9.37 -9.88
N VAL A 324 -15.44 10.37 -10.72
CA VAL A 324 -15.92 11.67 -10.30
C VAL A 324 -17.06 12.16 -11.19
N THR A 325 -17.88 13.07 -10.69
CA THR A 325 -19.02 13.64 -11.44
C THR A 325 -18.56 14.58 -12.54
N THR A 326 -17.59 15.44 -12.25
CA THR A 326 -17.14 16.52 -13.15
C THR A 326 -15.62 16.58 -13.23
N ALA A 327 -15.11 17.05 -14.36
CA ALA A 327 -13.70 17.37 -14.52
C ALA A 327 -13.25 18.45 -13.52
N ALA A 328 -11.97 18.48 -13.17
CA ALA A 328 -11.43 19.55 -12.33
C ALA A 328 -11.64 20.92 -13.02
N PRO A 329 -12.43 21.84 -12.42
CA PRO A 329 -12.73 23.11 -13.07
C PRO A 329 -11.50 24.02 -13.15
N ALA A 330 -11.42 24.83 -14.18
CA ALA A 330 -10.40 25.87 -14.29
C ALA A 330 -10.51 26.87 -13.11
N ALA A 331 -9.36 27.27 -12.59
CA ALA A 331 -9.24 28.20 -11.46
C ALA A 331 -9.88 27.71 -10.13
N ALA A 332 -10.27 26.42 -10.02
CA ALA A 332 -10.73 25.85 -8.76
C ALA A 332 -9.60 25.87 -7.73
N SER A 333 -9.88 26.38 -6.53
CA SER A 333 -8.92 26.38 -5.43
C SER A 333 -8.84 25.00 -4.79
N LEU A 334 -7.62 24.52 -4.52
CA LEU A 334 -7.44 23.29 -3.76
C LEU A 334 -7.78 23.55 -2.27
N THR A 335 -8.53 22.63 -1.67
CA THR A 335 -8.83 22.66 -0.24
C THR A 335 -8.06 21.54 0.45
N TRP A 336 -7.11 21.89 1.30
CA TRP A 336 -6.24 20.94 1.98
C TRP A 336 -6.96 20.28 3.16
N VAL A 337 -6.84 18.96 3.28
CA VAL A 337 -7.48 18.15 4.32
C VAL A 337 -6.55 17.97 5.52
N ASN A 338 -5.25 17.77 5.29
CA ASN A 338 -4.26 17.55 6.34
C ASN A 338 -3.63 18.88 6.81
N THR A 339 -4.45 19.78 7.36
CA THR A 339 -3.97 21.08 7.88
C THR A 339 -3.23 20.95 9.22
N ALA A 340 -3.39 19.83 9.92
CA ALA A 340 -2.63 19.47 11.11
C ALA A 340 -1.94 18.11 10.94
N ALA A 341 -0.77 17.95 11.58
CA ALA A 341 -0.08 16.66 11.60
C ALA A 341 -0.84 15.68 12.51
N GLY A 342 -1.01 14.45 12.04
CA GLY A 342 -1.70 13.40 12.79
C GLY A 342 -1.14 12.02 12.52
N LYS A 343 -1.23 11.14 13.52
CA LYS A 343 -0.99 9.72 13.30
C LYS A 343 -2.12 9.14 12.46
N VAL A 344 -1.75 8.30 11.53
CA VAL A 344 -2.69 7.60 10.66
C VAL A 344 -3.03 6.21 11.21
N SER A 345 -4.20 5.71 10.84
CA SER A 345 -4.58 4.31 10.90
C SER A 345 -4.89 3.89 9.48
N SER A 346 -4.11 2.97 8.94
CA SER A 346 -4.27 2.50 7.56
C SER A 346 -5.37 1.46 7.47
N PHE A 347 -6.12 1.47 6.38
CA PHE A 347 -7.11 0.43 6.09
C PHE A 347 -7.13 0.11 4.61
N TRP A 348 -7.45 -1.13 4.29
CA TRP A 348 -7.60 -1.61 2.93
C TRP A 348 -8.54 -2.80 2.81
N ARG A 349 -9.00 -3.04 1.60
CA ARG A 349 -9.65 -4.26 1.18
C ARG A 349 -8.60 -5.24 0.69
N ASP A 350 -8.80 -6.52 0.92
CA ASP A 350 -7.94 -7.57 0.36
C ASP A 350 -7.77 -7.42 -1.17
N GLY A 351 -6.57 -7.69 -1.64
CA GLY A 351 -6.20 -7.55 -3.05
C GLY A 351 -5.85 -6.14 -3.52
N THR A 352 -5.94 -5.10 -2.67
CA THR A 352 -5.60 -3.72 -3.08
C THR A 352 -4.20 -3.30 -2.69
N VAL A 353 -3.64 -3.92 -1.67
CA VAL A 353 -2.24 -3.74 -1.26
C VAL A 353 -1.55 -5.09 -1.39
N GLU A 354 -0.46 -5.12 -2.12
CA GLU A 354 0.24 -6.36 -2.43
C GLU A 354 1.72 -6.27 -2.16
N VAL A 355 2.26 -7.40 -1.73
CA VAL A 355 3.69 -7.64 -1.64
C VAL A 355 4.11 -8.42 -2.88
N VAL A 356 4.98 -7.84 -3.67
CA VAL A 356 5.61 -8.54 -4.81
C VAL A 356 6.82 -9.29 -4.27
N ALA A 357 6.74 -10.60 -4.27
CA ALA A 357 7.82 -11.46 -3.83
C ALA A 357 8.70 -11.85 -5.01
N GLY A 358 10.00 -11.72 -4.87
CA GLY A 358 10.95 -12.05 -5.93
C GLY A 358 12.19 -12.73 -5.41
N GLN A 359 12.99 -13.25 -6.32
CA GLN A 359 14.23 -13.93 -6.00
C GLN A 359 15.42 -13.10 -6.43
N ILE A 360 16.37 -12.86 -5.51
CA ILE A 360 17.65 -12.24 -5.85
C ILE A 360 18.52 -13.23 -6.64
N ALA A 361 19.04 -12.78 -7.78
CA ALA A 361 19.97 -13.55 -8.60
C ALA A 361 21.40 -13.52 -8.02
N TRP A 362 21.57 -14.00 -6.79
CA TRP A 362 22.90 -14.22 -6.23
C TRP A 362 23.34 -15.65 -6.48
N ASP A 363 24.38 -15.80 -7.29
CA ASP A 363 24.94 -17.09 -7.63
C ASP A 363 26.29 -17.26 -6.93
N ALA A 364 26.49 -18.41 -6.28
CA ALA A 364 27.75 -18.75 -5.62
C ALA A 364 28.95 -18.71 -6.56
N ASP A 365 28.73 -18.93 -7.86
CA ASP A 365 29.79 -18.86 -8.88
C ASP A 365 30.23 -17.42 -9.16
N MET A 366 29.37 -16.43 -8.94
CA MET A 366 29.69 -15.01 -9.10
C MET A 366 30.48 -14.45 -7.90
N PHE A 367 30.19 -14.95 -6.69
CA PHE A 367 30.77 -14.47 -5.44
C PHE A 367 31.65 -15.55 -4.81
N LYS A 368 32.88 -15.66 -5.28
CA LYS A 368 33.83 -16.64 -4.79
C LYS A 368 34.16 -16.45 -3.31
N GLY A 369 33.87 -17.47 -2.50
CA GLY A 369 34.14 -17.45 -1.05
C GLY A 369 32.91 -17.21 -0.18
N ALA A 370 31.80 -16.74 -0.72
CA ALA A 370 30.57 -16.59 0.01
C ALA A 370 29.71 -17.86 -0.05
N ASN A 371 29.08 -18.20 1.06
CA ASN A 371 28.05 -19.24 1.13
C ASN A 371 26.68 -18.56 1.21
N PHE A 372 25.72 -19.06 0.42
CA PHE A 372 24.36 -18.56 0.37
C PHE A 372 23.39 -19.59 0.91
N MET A 373 22.49 -19.14 1.75
CA MET A 373 21.31 -19.88 2.19
C MET A 373 20.07 -19.07 1.80
N ARG A 374 19.05 -19.73 1.29
CA ARG A 374 17.81 -19.10 0.83
C ARG A 374 16.64 -19.90 1.33
N GLU A 375 15.63 -19.18 1.78
CA GLU A 375 14.36 -19.77 2.14
C GLU A 375 13.24 -18.76 1.85
N THR A 376 12.08 -19.28 1.47
CA THR A 376 10.91 -18.47 1.25
C THR A 376 9.99 -18.62 2.46
N THR A 377 9.57 -17.50 3.03
CA THR A 377 8.63 -17.44 4.17
C THR A 377 7.24 -17.94 3.75
N SER A 378 6.38 -18.20 4.72
CA SER A 378 4.96 -18.54 4.49
C SER A 378 4.21 -17.44 3.74
N SER A 379 4.60 -16.18 3.93
CA SER A 379 4.12 -15.02 3.17
C SER A 379 4.77 -14.85 1.79
N GLY A 380 5.57 -15.82 1.32
CA GLY A 380 6.15 -15.81 -0.02
C GLY A 380 7.41 -14.96 -0.21
N ILE A 381 7.85 -14.21 0.80
CA ILE A 381 9.04 -13.36 0.73
C ILE A 381 10.30 -14.21 0.88
N GLU A 382 11.26 -14.05 -0.03
CA GLU A 382 12.55 -14.75 0.06
C GLU A 382 13.49 -13.98 1.00
N ILE A 383 14.06 -14.70 1.99
CA ILE A 383 15.18 -14.22 2.81
C ILE A 383 16.44 -14.95 2.36
N VAL A 384 17.47 -14.18 2.08
CA VAL A 384 18.77 -14.68 1.68
C VAL A 384 19.80 -14.34 2.74
N MET A 385 20.53 -15.35 3.21
CA MET A 385 21.69 -15.14 4.06
C MET A 385 22.96 -15.43 3.27
N ALA A 386 23.82 -14.44 3.18
CA ALA A 386 25.16 -14.56 2.64
C ALA A 386 26.18 -14.56 3.78
N THR A 387 27.14 -15.49 3.75
CA THR A 387 28.21 -15.56 4.75
C THR A 387 29.56 -15.65 4.07
N GLU A 388 30.51 -14.82 4.51
CA GLU A 388 31.89 -14.85 4.07
C GLU A 388 32.81 -14.90 5.28
N GLY A 389 33.72 -15.87 5.31
CA GLY A 389 34.63 -16.09 6.44
C GLY A 389 36.07 -15.84 6.09
N THR A 390 36.78 -15.06 6.93
CA THR A 390 38.22 -14.85 6.80
C THR A 390 38.95 -15.68 7.86
N ALA A 391 39.55 -16.78 7.44
CA ALA A 391 40.25 -17.70 8.35
C ALA A 391 41.39 -17.04 9.14
N MET A 392 42.06 -16.04 8.56
CA MET A 392 43.17 -15.34 9.21
C MET A 392 42.72 -14.43 10.38
N SER A 393 41.53 -13.86 10.32
CA SER A 393 40.97 -13.02 11.40
C SER A 393 40.04 -13.81 12.34
N GLY A 394 39.60 -15.01 11.95
CA GLY A 394 38.63 -15.79 12.71
C GLY A 394 37.23 -15.11 12.78
N VAL A 395 36.92 -14.30 11.76
CA VAL A 395 35.67 -13.53 11.68
C VAL A 395 34.86 -14.04 10.49
N VAL A 396 33.56 -14.11 10.68
CA VAL A 396 32.56 -14.40 9.64
C VAL A 396 31.66 -13.19 9.47
N ASP A 397 31.63 -12.64 8.28
CA ASP A 397 30.70 -11.59 7.90
C ASP A 397 29.38 -12.23 7.46
N VAL A 398 28.28 -11.74 8.00
CA VAL A 398 26.93 -12.24 7.72
C VAL A 398 26.10 -11.09 7.18
N ARG A 399 25.39 -11.34 6.08
CA ARG A 399 24.40 -10.44 5.51
C ARG A 399 23.08 -11.18 5.37
N LEU A 400 22.06 -10.65 5.98
CA LEU A 400 20.66 -11.05 5.78
C LEU A 400 20.02 -10.04 4.87
N THR A 401 19.33 -10.51 3.85
CA THR A 401 18.66 -9.66 2.85
C THR A 401 17.28 -10.19 2.60
N ASP A 402 16.28 -9.30 2.62
CA ASP A 402 14.97 -9.53 2.04
C ASP A 402 14.81 -8.69 0.77
N TYR A 403 14.11 -9.25 -0.23
CA TYR A 403 13.90 -8.62 -1.52
C TYR A 403 12.43 -8.71 -1.89
N TYR A 404 11.80 -7.56 -1.98
CA TYR A 404 10.38 -7.45 -2.25
C TYR A 404 10.04 -6.15 -2.99
N GLY A 405 8.83 -6.07 -3.49
CA GLY A 405 8.22 -4.85 -3.96
C GLY A 405 6.92 -4.61 -3.22
N LEU A 406 6.48 -3.38 -3.13
CA LEU A 406 5.20 -3.02 -2.54
C LEU A 406 4.37 -2.25 -3.56
N VAL A 407 3.16 -2.73 -3.81
CA VAL A 407 2.29 -2.14 -4.81
C VAL A 407 0.91 -1.87 -4.23
N ASN A 408 0.43 -0.64 -4.43
CA ASN A 408 -0.97 -0.29 -4.24
C ASN A 408 -1.66 -0.45 -5.60
N THR A 409 -2.38 -1.56 -5.79
CA THR A 409 -3.00 -1.90 -7.08
C THR A 409 -4.22 -1.05 -7.38
N ASP A 410 -5.01 -0.73 -6.35
CA ASP A 410 -6.15 0.16 -6.47
C ASP A 410 -6.20 1.17 -5.31
N PRO A 411 -5.60 2.36 -5.51
CA PRO A 411 -5.59 3.41 -4.50
C PRO A 411 -6.98 3.90 -4.08
N GLN A 412 -8.02 3.60 -4.85
CA GLN A 412 -9.39 4.05 -4.59
C GLN A 412 -10.13 3.20 -3.55
N GLN A 413 -9.59 2.02 -3.20
CA GLN A 413 -10.21 1.08 -2.26
C GLN A 413 -9.42 0.92 -0.96
N ASN A 414 -8.46 1.79 -0.72
CA ASN A 414 -7.70 1.82 0.52
C ASN A 414 -7.42 3.27 0.96
N GLY A 415 -7.02 3.44 2.18
CA GLY A 415 -6.81 4.78 2.70
C GLY A 415 -6.36 4.85 4.14
N ILE A 416 -6.59 6.02 4.71
CA ILE A 416 -6.18 6.37 6.07
C ILE A 416 -7.31 7.01 6.85
N MET A 417 -7.33 6.73 8.14
CA MET A 417 -8.17 7.41 9.12
C MET A 417 -7.28 8.10 10.16
N GLY A 418 -7.71 9.27 10.60
CA GLY A 418 -7.04 10.02 11.66
C GLY A 418 -7.64 11.39 11.89
N LYS A 419 -7.02 12.15 12.80
CA LYS A 419 -7.34 13.57 12.98
C LYS A 419 -6.28 14.40 12.29
N PHE A 420 -6.67 15.14 11.25
CA PHE A 420 -5.77 15.91 10.39
C PHE A 420 -6.12 17.40 10.31
N ALA A 421 -7.10 17.85 11.08
CA ALA A 421 -7.56 19.25 11.15
C ALA A 421 -7.83 19.68 12.60
#